data_cdc7bc5f3d5f0c8393bfec5e2ae5ba87
#
_entry.id   cdc7bc5f3d5f0c8393bfec5e2ae5ba87
#
_cell.length_a   1.000
_cell.length_b   1.000
_cell.length_c   1.000
_cell.angle_alpha   90.00
_cell.angle_beta   90.00
_cell.angle_gamma   90.00
#
_symmetry.space_group_name_H-M   'P 1'
#
loop_
_entity.id
_entity.type
_entity.pdbx_description
1 polymer ?
#
loop_
_entity_poly.entity_id
_entity_poly.type
_entity_poly.pdbx_seq_one_letter_code
_entity_poly.pdbx_strand_id
1 'polypeptide(L)'
;MKIEYADAEGRWLPTSVALMMDAVKRCQVRVAYRDGTVVCVNGNEKERLKSGGIDLPPCGYWAKSGDGQIVVASDDVGGVRADYCESPKYIFLRARGSEAVRAKARTEGTALCRVTDDGWEIISLGNRPCAFRIPGGTATALDFEGKELGQAEATVKDGWYSVKPFPGAFSYRVKR
;
A
#
# COMPACT_ATOMS: atom_id res chain seq x y z
N MET A 1 -13.58 11.45 18.24
CA MET A 1 -13.84 10.93 16.88
C MET A 1 -14.76 11.89 16.18
N LYS A 2 -14.45 12.26 14.93
CA LYS A 2 -15.28 13.11 14.05
C LYS A 2 -15.59 12.31 12.80
N ILE A 3 -16.85 12.27 12.39
CA ILE A 3 -17.30 11.59 11.16
C ILE A 3 -17.90 12.66 10.25
N GLU A 4 -17.49 12.64 8.98
CA GLU A 4 -17.90 13.57 7.94
C GLU A 4 -18.18 12.82 6.64
N TYR A 5 -19.11 13.32 5.85
CA TYR A 5 -19.50 12.75 4.56
C TYR A 5 -19.25 13.78 3.45
N ALA A 6 -18.78 13.33 2.30
CA ALA A 6 -18.60 14.21 1.15
C ALA A 6 -19.92 14.42 0.41
N ASP A 7 -20.24 15.69 0.10
CA ASP A 7 -21.31 16.02 -0.84
C ASP A 7 -20.88 15.89 -2.31
N ALA A 8 -21.75 16.28 -3.24
CA ALA A 8 -21.46 16.19 -4.67
C ALA A 8 -20.33 17.12 -5.11
N GLU A 9 -20.12 18.23 -4.40
CA GLU A 9 -19.06 19.21 -4.64
C GLU A 9 -17.75 18.86 -3.92
N GLY A 10 -17.71 17.73 -3.19
CA GLY A 10 -16.53 17.28 -2.45
C GLY A 10 -16.29 18.03 -1.13
N ARG A 11 -17.30 18.69 -0.57
CA ARG A 11 -17.19 19.31 0.75
C ARG A 11 -17.49 18.30 1.86
N TRP A 12 -16.72 18.34 2.94
CA TRP A 12 -16.94 17.49 4.10
C TRP A 12 -18.05 18.07 5.00
N LEU A 13 -19.15 17.34 5.14
CA LEU A 13 -20.32 17.72 5.94
C LEU A 13 -20.36 16.90 7.24
N PRO A 14 -20.68 17.52 8.40
CA PRO A 14 -21.00 16.79 9.62
C PRO A 14 -22.19 15.83 9.39
N THR A 15 -22.24 14.72 10.15
CA THR A 15 -23.25 13.68 9.97
C THR A 15 -24.69 14.21 9.95
N SER A 16 -25.06 15.16 10.84
CA SER A 16 -26.40 15.74 10.88
C SER A 16 -26.75 16.48 9.58
N VAL A 17 -25.83 17.29 9.06
CA VAL A 17 -26.02 18.02 7.80
C VAL A 17 -26.07 17.08 6.61
N ALA A 18 -25.16 16.07 6.60
CA ALA A 18 -25.10 15.06 5.55
C ALA A 18 -26.41 14.23 5.46
N LEU A 19 -27.05 13.93 6.59
CA LEU A 19 -28.37 13.28 6.62
C LEU A 19 -29.45 14.18 6.03
N MET A 20 -29.48 15.46 6.37
CA MET A 20 -30.44 16.41 5.83
C MET A 20 -30.31 16.64 4.32
N MET A 21 -29.07 16.53 3.81
CA MET A 21 -28.76 16.74 2.39
C MET A 21 -28.63 15.43 1.60
N ASP A 22 -29.02 14.30 2.17
CA ASP A 22 -28.86 12.96 1.56
C ASP A 22 -27.42 12.58 1.15
N ALA A 23 -26.41 13.31 1.61
CA ALA A 23 -25.01 13.07 1.25
C ALA A 23 -24.49 11.73 1.78
N VAL A 24 -25.08 11.19 2.85
CA VAL A 24 -24.77 9.85 3.37
C VAL A 24 -24.99 8.75 2.34
N LYS A 25 -25.91 8.92 1.39
CA LYS A 25 -26.21 7.95 0.33
C LYS A 25 -25.07 7.78 -0.67
N ARG A 26 -24.15 8.75 -0.73
CA ARG A 26 -22.93 8.66 -1.57
C ARG A 26 -21.92 7.67 -1.03
N CYS A 27 -22.04 7.25 0.24
CA CYS A 27 -21.11 6.33 0.91
C CYS A 27 -19.65 6.81 0.88
N GLN A 28 -19.42 8.11 0.86
CA GLN A 28 -18.10 8.75 0.84
C GLN A 28 -17.85 9.39 2.20
N VAL A 29 -16.98 8.79 3.00
CA VAL A 29 -16.87 9.11 4.41
C VAL A 29 -15.41 9.37 4.82
N ARG A 30 -15.22 10.31 5.76
CA ARG A 30 -13.97 10.53 6.49
C ARG A 30 -14.22 10.38 7.97
N VAL A 31 -13.34 9.64 8.64
CA VAL A 31 -13.31 9.50 10.09
C VAL A 31 -11.98 10.02 10.60
N ALA A 32 -12.01 10.99 11.51
CA ALA A 32 -10.83 11.48 12.22
C ALA A 32 -10.92 11.08 13.69
N TYR A 33 -9.89 10.40 14.16
CA TYR A 33 -9.76 9.93 15.54
C TYR A 33 -9.00 10.93 16.41
N ARG A 34 -9.11 10.80 17.73
CA ARG A 34 -8.46 11.70 18.70
C ARG A 34 -6.93 11.62 18.69
N ASP A 35 -6.39 10.47 18.33
CA ASP A 35 -4.95 10.23 18.18
C ASP A 35 -4.36 10.78 16.88
N GLY A 36 -5.17 11.47 16.07
CA GLY A 36 -4.77 12.02 14.78
C GLY A 36 -4.89 11.03 13.62
N THR A 37 -5.28 9.79 13.86
CA THR A 37 -5.57 8.82 12.79
C THR A 37 -6.73 9.30 11.93
N VAL A 38 -6.55 9.23 10.60
CA VAL A 38 -7.59 9.59 9.63
C VAL A 38 -7.84 8.41 8.70
N VAL A 39 -9.11 8.11 8.48
CA VAL A 39 -9.57 7.10 7.52
C VAL A 39 -10.54 7.75 6.54
N CYS A 40 -10.32 7.56 5.25
CA CYS A 40 -11.21 7.99 4.18
C CYS A 40 -11.64 6.77 3.37
N VAL A 41 -12.93 6.63 3.15
CA VAL A 41 -13.51 5.51 2.40
C VAL A 41 -14.40 6.07 1.30
N ASN A 42 -14.21 5.60 0.10
CA ASN A 42 -15.13 5.78 -1.00
C ASN A 42 -15.91 4.47 -1.19
N GLY A 43 -17.05 4.33 -0.50
CA GLY A 43 -17.95 3.19 -0.66
C GLY A 43 -18.89 3.33 -1.87
N ASN A 44 -18.75 4.39 -2.66
CA ASN A 44 -19.50 4.55 -3.91
C ASN A 44 -18.91 3.62 -4.98
N GLU A 45 -19.77 2.89 -5.67
CA GLU A 45 -19.35 1.91 -6.69
C GLU A 45 -19.07 2.54 -8.06
N LYS A 46 -19.48 3.79 -8.28
CA LYS A 46 -19.43 4.45 -9.60
C LYS A 46 -18.60 5.73 -9.59
N GLU A 47 -18.68 6.51 -8.52
CA GLU A 47 -18.11 7.84 -8.46
C GLU A 47 -16.79 7.86 -7.69
N ARG A 48 -15.86 8.68 -8.14
CA ARG A 48 -14.63 8.97 -7.38
C ARG A 48 -14.93 9.90 -6.21
N LEU A 49 -14.26 9.70 -5.11
CA LEU A 49 -14.22 10.65 -4.00
C LEU A 49 -13.07 11.65 -4.25
N LYS A 50 -13.42 12.90 -4.51
CA LYS A 50 -12.45 14.01 -4.63
C LYS A 50 -12.75 15.05 -3.56
N SER A 51 -11.93 15.12 -2.53
CA SER A 51 -12.13 16.05 -1.41
C SER A 51 -10.83 16.27 -0.64
N GLY A 52 -10.50 17.54 -0.35
CA GLY A 52 -9.40 17.89 0.53
C GLY A 52 -8.04 17.30 0.14
N GLY A 53 -7.73 17.19 -1.15
CA GLY A 53 -6.51 16.58 -1.66
C GLY A 53 -6.54 15.04 -1.73
N ILE A 54 -7.67 14.42 -1.39
CA ILE A 54 -7.92 12.98 -1.51
C ILE A 54 -8.60 12.73 -2.85
N ASP A 55 -8.10 11.77 -3.62
CA ASP A 55 -8.71 11.28 -4.85
C ASP A 55 -8.75 9.75 -4.81
N LEU A 56 -9.90 9.19 -4.42
CA LEU A 56 -10.10 7.74 -4.31
C LEU A 56 -11.05 7.24 -5.40
N PRO A 57 -10.69 6.16 -6.08
CA PRO A 57 -11.57 5.51 -7.05
C PRO A 57 -12.78 4.86 -6.36
N PRO A 58 -13.79 4.41 -7.10
CA PRO A 58 -14.88 3.61 -6.58
C PRO A 58 -14.37 2.45 -5.71
N CYS A 59 -15.01 2.22 -4.55
CA CYS A 59 -14.61 1.22 -3.57
C CYS A 59 -13.16 1.35 -3.07
N GLY A 60 -12.58 2.56 -3.18
CA GLY A 60 -11.25 2.88 -2.68
C GLY A 60 -11.24 3.32 -1.24
N TYR A 61 -10.08 3.21 -0.60
CA TYR A 61 -9.88 3.75 0.74
C TYR A 61 -8.44 4.23 0.94
N TRP A 62 -8.28 5.09 1.92
CA TRP A 62 -6.99 5.55 2.41
C TRP A 62 -7.06 5.76 3.92
N ALA A 63 -6.03 5.35 4.62
CA ALA A 63 -5.89 5.59 6.04
C ALA A 63 -4.46 5.95 6.39
N LYS A 64 -4.29 6.83 7.39
CA LYS A 64 -3.00 7.21 7.93
C LYS A 64 -3.09 7.32 9.44
N SER A 65 -2.13 6.69 10.17
CA SER A 65 -2.01 6.84 11.63
C SER A 65 -1.65 8.28 12.03
N GLY A 66 -1.99 8.67 13.25
CA GLY A 66 -1.75 10.02 13.76
C GLY A 66 -0.28 10.42 13.80
N ASP A 67 0.62 9.48 14.04
CA ASP A 67 2.07 9.64 13.98
C ASP A 67 2.62 9.59 12.53
N GLY A 68 1.77 9.30 11.57
CA GLY A 68 2.11 9.22 10.16
C GLY A 68 2.94 8.00 9.74
N GLN A 69 3.23 7.08 10.65
CA GLN A 69 4.09 5.93 10.38
C GLN A 69 3.39 4.80 9.63
N ILE A 70 2.05 4.69 9.76
CA ILE A 70 1.27 3.68 9.06
C ILE A 70 0.41 4.37 8.01
N VAL A 71 0.53 3.91 6.77
CA VAL A 71 -0.32 4.31 5.64
C VAL A 71 -0.88 3.07 4.99
N VAL A 72 -2.19 3.03 4.79
CA VAL A 72 -2.88 1.96 4.08
C VAL A 72 -3.75 2.59 3.00
N ALA A 73 -3.72 2.03 1.80
CA ALA A 73 -4.51 2.55 0.70
C ALA A 73 -4.95 1.44 -0.26
N SER A 74 -6.12 1.63 -0.86
CA SER A 74 -6.57 0.94 -2.06
C SER A 74 -7.04 2.01 -3.04
N ASP A 75 -6.15 2.41 -3.94
CA ASP A 75 -6.37 3.53 -4.85
C ASP A 75 -5.74 3.29 -6.23
N ASP A 76 -5.85 4.27 -7.12
CA ASP A 76 -5.21 4.23 -8.43
C ASP A 76 -3.84 4.93 -8.38
N VAL A 77 -2.82 4.23 -8.89
CA VAL A 77 -1.46 4.75 -9.03
C VAL A 77 -1.05 4.67 -10.48
N GLY A 78 -0.88 5.81 -11.13
CA GLY A 78 -0.55 5.85 -12.56
C GLY A 78 -1.59 5.14 -13.44
N GLY A 79 -2.87 5.14 -13.05
CA GLY A 79 -3.94 4.43 -13.75
C GLY A 79 -4.06 2.94 -13.40
N VAL A 80 -3.23 2.44 -12.47
CA VAL A 80 -3.27 1.04 -12.01
C VAL A 80 -3.86 0.98 -10.60
N ARG A 81 -4.91 0.18 -10.44
CA ARG A 81 -5.46 -0.13 -9.11
C ARG A 81 -4.44 -0.89 -8.28
N ALA A 82 -4.15 -0.40 -7.09
CA ALA A 82 -3.20 -1.02 -6.19
C ALA A 82 -3.67 -0.99 -4.74
N ASP A 83 -3.38 -2.07 -4.01
CA ASP A 83 -3.48 -2.10 -2.56
C ASP A 83 -2.08 -1.91 -1.97
N TYR A 84 -1.96 -1.00 -1.02
CA TYR A 84 -0.69 -0.61 -0.42
C TYR A 84 -0.79 -0.55 1.09
N CYS A 85 0.26 -1.00 1.76
CA CYS A 85 0.45 -0.75 3.18
C CYS A 85 1.92 -0.46 3.46
N GLU A 86 2.17 0.58 4.24
CA GLU A 86 3.49 0.95 4.74
C GLU A 86 3.43 1.10 6.26
N SER A 87 4.42 0.53 6.93
CA SER A 87 4.64 0.68 8.36
C SER A 87 6.13 0.64 8.66
N PRO A 88 6.59 0.93 9.90
CA PRO A 88 8.00 0.73 10.29
C PRO A 88 8.49 -0.72 10.15
N LYS A 89 7.58 -1.69 10.15
CA LYS A 89 7.90 -3.12 10.14
C LYS A 89 7.81 -3.76 8.76
N TYR A 90 6.99 -3.23 7.85
CA TYR A 90 6.82 -3.81 6.52
C TYR A 90 6.27 -2.81 5.51
N ILE A 91 6.50 -3.13 4.24
CA ILE A 91 5.96 -2.48 3.06
C ILE A 91 5.27 -3.56 2.24
N PHE A 92 4.00 -3.36 1.91
CA PHE A 92 3.21 -4.26 1.07
C PHE A 92 2.69 -3.49 -0.14
N LEU A 93 2.73 -4.13 -1.31
CA LEU A 93 2.12 -3.61 -2.53
C LEU A 93 1.52 -4.77 -3.34
N ARG A 94 0.27 -4.62 -3.74
CA ARG A 94 -0.41 -5.50 -4.67
C ARG A 94 -0.91 -4.68 -5.86
N ALA A 95 -0.32 -4.90 -7.01
CA ALA A 95 -0.79 -4.36 -8.28
C ALA A 95 -1.94 -5.21 -8.83
N ARG A 96 -2.97 -4.57 -9.37
CA ARG A 96 -4.09 -5.24 -10.02
C ARG A 96 -4.06 -4.95 -11.52
N GLY A 97 -3.25 -5.72 -12.25
CA GLY A 97 -3.13 -5.59 -13.70
C GLY A 97 -1.70 -5.43 -14.18
N SER A 98 -1.23 -4.22 -14.35
CA SER A 98 0.13 -3.89 -14.76
C SER A 98 1.01 -3.48 -13.58
N GLU A 99 2.24 -3.05 -13.83
CA GLU A 99 3.15 -2.57 -12.80
C GLU A 99 2.54 -1.39 -12.02
N ALA A 100 2.52 -1.50 -10.70
CA ALA A 100 2.22 -0.40 -9.80
C ALA A 100 3.50 0.09 -9.11
N VAL A 101 3.64 1.41 -8.98
CA VAL A 101 4.78 2.06 -8.31
C VAL A 101 4.25 2.95 -7.20
N ARG A 102 4.65 2.69 -5.98
CA ARG A 102 4.39 3.50 -4.78
C ARG A 102 5.70 4.03 -4.20
N ALA A 103 5.61 4.93 -3.22
CA ALA A 103 6.77 5.61 -2.64
C ALA A 103 7.95 4.69 -2.31
N LYS A 104 7.69 3.50 -1.75
CA LYS A 104 8.74 2.56 -1.31
C LYS A 104 8.66 1.16 -1.94
N ALA A 105 7.70 0.89 -2.84
CA ALA A 105 7.55 -0.40 -3.49
C ALA A 105 7.12 -0.26 -4.95
N ARG A 106 7.55 -1.20 -5.79
CA ARG A 106 7.01 -1.41 -7.14
C ARG A 106 6.92 -2.91 -7.43
N THR A 107 5.88 -3.32 -8.13
CA THR A 107 5.66 -4.72 -8.53
C THR A 107 4.61 -4.84 -9.62
N GLU A 108 4.67 -5.90 -10.40
CA GLU A 108 3.62 -6.33 -11.34
C GLU A 108 2.63 -7.33 -10.71
N GLY A 109 2.80 -7.64 -9.43
CA GLY A 109 1.98 -8.62 -8.71
C GLY A 109 1.74 -8.25 -7.28
N THR A 110 2.01 -9.17 -6.37
CA THR A 110 1.94 -8.95 -4.92
C THR A 110 3.31 -9.14 -4.32
N ALA A 111 3.81 -8.12 -3.63
CA ALA A 111 5.10 -8.14 -2.97
C ALA A 111 5.03 -7.56 -1.56
N LEU A 112 5.82 -8.14 -0.67
CA LEU A 112 5.98 -7.73 0.71
C LEU A 112 7.48 -7.63 1.01
N CYS A 113 7.88 -6.56 1.69
CA CYS A 113 9.19 -6.45 2.33
C CYS A 113 8.98 -6.20 3.82
N ARG A 114 9.47 -7.08 4.67
CA ARG A 114 9.42 -6.91 6.13
C ARG A 114 10.81 -6.70 6.72
N VAL A 115 10.87 -5.92 7.79
CA VAL A 115 12.09 -5.72 8.58
C VAL A 115 12.31 -6.96 9.44
N THR A 116 13.55 -7.44 9.49
CA THR A 116 14.03 -8.52 10.37
C THR A 116 15.14 -7.98 11.26
N ASP A 117 15.62 -8.75 12.23
CA ASP A 117 16.66 -8.33 13.16
C ASP A 117 18.00 -8.03 12.43
N ASP A 118 18.28 -8.74 11.35
CA ASP A 118 19.54 -8.66 10.60
C ASP A 118 19.42 -8.02 9.20
N GLY A 119 18.22 -7.51 8.85
CA GLY A 119 17.99 -6.88 7.56
C GLY A 119 16.55 -6.85 7.11
N TRP A 120 16.25 -7.53 6.01
CA TRP A 120 14.90 -7.57 5.42
C TRP A 120 14.58 -8.96 4.88
N GLU A 121 13.30 -9.26 4.81
CA GLU A 121 12.79 -10.37 4.03
C GLU A 121 11.85 -9.85 2.95
N ILE A 122 12.09 -10.26 1.71
CA ILE A 122 11.27 -9.92 0.55
C ILE A 122 10.49 -11.17 0.13
N ILE A 123 9.17 -11.05 0.00
CA ILE A 123 8.29 -12.08 -0.53
C ILE A 123 7.64 -11.52 -1.79
N SER A 124 7.78 -12.25 -2.91
CA SER A 124 7.08 -11.92 -4.16
C SER A 124 6.22 -13.09 -4.58
N LEU A 125 4.90 -12.95 -4.46
CA LEU A 125 4.00 -14.03 -4.83
C LEU A 125 4.06 -14.32 -6.32
N GLY A 126 4.27 -15.61 -6.66
CA GLY A 126 4.49 -16.04 -8.03
C GLY A 126 5.87 -15.66 -8.58
N ASN A 127 6.83 -15.32 -7.71
CA ASN A 127 8.21 -14.97 -8.06
C ASN A 127 8.30 -13.90 -9.18
N ARG A 128 7.43 -12.89 -9.09
CA ARG A 128 7.37 -11.81 -10.06
C ARG A 128 8.38 -10.71 -9.73
N PRO A 129 8.81 -9.90 -10.72
CA PRO A 129 9.68 -8.77 -10.48
C PRO A 129 9.08 -7.82 -9.44
N CYS A 130 9.89 -7.44 -8.47
CA CYS A 130 9.54 -6.43 -7.48
C CYS A 130 10.79 -5.66 -7.03
N ALA A 131 10.59 -4.46 -6.54
CA ALA A 131 11.66 -3.68 -5.94
C ALA A 131 11.14 -2.81 -4.78
N PHE A 132 12.04 -2.56 -3.84
CA PHE A 132 11.75 -1.77 -2.64
C PHE A 132 12.81 -0.70 -2.43
N ARG A 133 12.41 0.43 -1.85
CA ARG A 133 13.36 1.46 -1.39
C ARG A 133 13.90 1.06 -0.01
N ILE A 134 14.83 0.15 -0.03
CA ILE A 134 15.60 -0.30 1.15
C ILE A 134 17.08 -0.17 0.86
N PRO A 135 17.96 -0.04 1.87
CA PRO A 135 19.38 -0.18 1.70
C PRO A 135 19.73 -1.54 1.09
N GLY A 136 20.73 -1.58 0.24
CA GLY A 136 21.17 -2.80 -0.39
C GLY A 136 21.75 -3.83 0.61
N GLY A 137 21.95 -5.06 0.13
CA GLY A 137 22.49 -6.15 0.92
C GLY A 137 22.64 -7.41 0.08
N THR A 138 23.15 -8.47 0.69
CA THR A 138 23.25 -9.80 0.07
C THR A 138 21.92 -10.52 0.18
N ALA A 139 21.38 -10.99 -0.95
CA ALA A 139 20.12 -11.73 -1.01
C ALA A 139 20.36 -13.23 -1.04
N THR A 140 19.71 -13.96 -0.13
CA THR A 140 19.64 -15.43 -0.12
C THR A 140 18.23 -15.86 -0.44
N ALA A 141 18.05 -16.70 -1.46
CA ALA A 141 16.77 -17.29 -1.82
C ALA A 141 16.38 -18.39 -0.85
N LEU A 142 15.14 -18.40 -0.40
CA LEU A 142 14.56 -19.37 0.53
C LEU A 142 13.34 -20.04 -0.12
N ASP A 143 13.15 -21.35 0.13
CA ASP A 143 11.92 -22.04 -0.20
C ASP A 143 10.78 -21.71 0.78
N PHE A 144 9.62 -22.36 0.61
CA PHE A 144 8.46 -22.16 1.46
C PHE A 144 8.68 -22.60 2.92
N GLU A 145 9.56 -23.54 3.16
CA GLU A 145 9.94 -24.02 4.51
C GLU A 145 11.05 -23.17 5.16
N GLY A 146 11.56 -22.15 4.42
CA GLY A 146 12.63 -21.28 4.88
C GLY A 146 14.03 -21.85 4.70
N LYS A 147 14.19 -22.96 3.95
CA LYS A 147 15.48 -23.56 3.61
C LYS A 147 16.18 -22.75 2.54
N GLU A 148 17.48 -22.56 2.68
CA GLU A 148 18.30 -21.83 1.73
C GLU A 148 18.47 -22.61 0.41
N LEU A 149 18.14 -21.95 -0.70
CA LEU A 149 18.31 -22.48 -2.06
C LEU A 149 19.59 -21.99 -2.72
N GLY A 150 20.11 -20.84 -2.29
CA GLY A 150 21.35 -20.25 -2.81
C GLY A 150 21.31 -18.72 -2.80
N GLN A 151 22.41 -18.12 -3.23
CA GLN A 151 22.54 -16.67 -3.34
C GLN A 151 21.79 -16.17 -4.59
N ALA A 152 20.91 -15.18 -4.40
CA ALA A 152 20.17 -14.54 -5.48
C ALA A 152 20.89 -13.29 -5.98
N GLU A 153 20.86 -13.06 -7.29
CA GLU A 153 21.33 -11.80 -7.87
C GLU A 153 20.44 -10.65 -7.42
N ALA A 154 21.05 -9.60 -6.88
CA ALA A 154 20.35 -8.40 -6.47
C ALA A 154 21.04 -7.15 -7.05
N THR A 155 20.27 -6.11 -7.30
CA THR A 155 20.76 -4.84 -7.83
C THR A 155 20.16 -3.67 -7.08
N VAL A 156 20.97 -2.59 -6.94
CA VAL A 156 20.49 -1.29 -6.48
C VAL A 156 20.60 -0.33 -7.67
N LYS A 157 19.48 0.19 -8.12
CA LYS A 157 19.43 1.18 -9.20
C LYS A 157 18.42 2.28 -8.84
N ASP A 158 18.85 3.54 -8.91
CA ASP A 158 18.04 4.74 -8.63
C ASP A 158 17.36 4.68 -7.24
N GLY A 159 18.04 4.09 -6.26
CA GLY A 159 17.53 3.88 -4.90
C GLY A 159 16.51 2.75 -4.75
N TRP A 160 16.32 1.93 -5.79
CA TRP A 160 15.50 0.73 -5.77
C TRP A 160 16.37 -0.52 -5.63
N TYR A 161 16.14 -1.29 -4.58
CA TYR A 161 16.69 -2.63 -4.41
C TYR A 161 15.75 -3.65 -5.03
N SER A 162 16.24 -4.42 -5.97
CA SER A 162 15.49 -5.51 -6.63
C SER A 162 16.28 -6.80 -6.57
N VAL A 163 15.57 -7.92 -6.43
CA VAL A 163 16.12 -9.27 -6.48
C VAL A 163 15.62 -9.92 -7.76
N LYS A 164 16.54 -10.52 -8.51
CA LYS A 164 16.19 -11.30 -9.70
C LYS A 164 15.48 -12.59 -9.26
N PRO A 165 14.35 -12.96 -9.89
CA PRO A 165 13.65 -14.19 -9.60
C PRO A 165 14.56 -15.40 -9.59
N PHE A 166 14.54 -16.17 -8.50
CA PHE A 166 15.34 -17.38 -8.32
C PHE A 166 14.39 -18.60 -8.40
N PRO A 167 14.72 -19.64 -9.19
CA PRO A 167 13.86 -20.82 -9.33
C PRO A 167 13.55 -21.48 -7.98
N GLY A 168 12.28 -21.73 -7.69
CA GLY A 168 11.82 -22.37 -6.45
C GLY A 168 11.79 -21.44 -5.22
N ALA A 169 12.25 -20.19 -5.32
CA ALA A 169 12.22 -19.26 -4.20
C ALA A 169 10.78 -18.84 -3.86
N PHE A 170 10.48 -18.88 -2.57
CA PHE A 170 9.29 -18.29 -1.97
C PHE A 170 9.60 -16.89 -1.41
N SER A 171 10.76 -16.75 -0.77
CA SER A 171 11.19 -15.47 -0.20
C SER A 171 12.71 -15.27 -0.37
N TYR A 172 13.16 -14.05 -0.07
CA TYR A 172 14.55 -13.65 -0.10
C TYR A 172 14.92 -12.99 1.21
N ARG A 173 15.89 -13.57 1.92
CA ARG A 173 16.51 -12.94 3.08
C ARG A 173 17.59 -11.97 2.59
N VAL A 174 17.48 -10.71 2.97
CA VAL A 174 18.46 -9.66 2.60
C VAL A 174 19.20 -9.23 3.85
N LYS A 175 20.47 -9.57 3.94
CA LYS A 175 21.36 -9.16 5.05
C LYS A 175 22.04 -7.83 4.72
N ARG A 176 22.15 -6.98 5.75
CA ARG A 176 22.91 -5.71 5.69
C ARG A 176 24.39 -5.94 5.53
#